data_6d317c3e7137eabc9a33afeb72037c6a
#
_entry.id   6d317c3e7137eabc9a33afeb72037c6a
#
_cell.length_a   1.000
_cell.length_b   1.000
_cell.length_c   1.000
_cell.angle_alpha   90.00
_cell.angle_beta   90.00
_cell.angle_gamma   90.00
#
_symmetry.space_group_name_H-M   'P 1'
#
loop_
_entity.id
_entity.type
_entity.pdbx_description
1 polymer ?
#
loop_
_entity_poly.entity_id
_entity_poly.type
_entity_poly.pdbx_seq_one_letter_code
_entity_poly.pdbx_strand_id
1 'polypeptide(L)'
;MCQKYKKRVIFPSTSEVYGLANENTLLEDESPLVTGPVGKMRWIYSCSKQMLDRVITAYNVEKGLQYTLFRPFNWIGPGLDTMEDAKQHRARSITQFIYDILHRGEIKLVGGGSQRRSFTWIGDGTDALMLILKNHKGQADSKIFNIGNPNNNYSIRELAEIVIGEMKNFPNFRECAEKAKLITISPENYYSDSYDDTMNRIPSIDKIKSLGWNPQVSLRDAVRMTLEAYHE
;
A
#
# COMPACT_ATOMS: atom_id res chain seq x y z
N MET A 1 6.55 26.56 -7.99
CA MET A 1 5.40 26.74 -8.90
C MET A 1 4.09 26.94 -8.10
N CYS A 2 3.63 25.99 -7.30
CA CYS A 2 2.35 26.08 -6.56
C CYS A 2 2.25 27.33 -5.69
N GLN A 3 3.28 27.67 -4.93
CA GLN A 3 3.34 28.90 -4.14
C GLN A 3 3.14 30.17 -5.00
N LYS A 4 3.83 30.26 -6.14
CA LYS A 4 3.72 31.39 -7.07
C LYS A 4 2.29 31.60 -7.58
N TYR A 5 1.58 30.50 -7.85
CA TYR A 5 0.22 30.54 -8.42
C TYR A 5 -0.87 30.33 -7.37
N LYS A 6 -0.53 30.32 -6.08
CA LYS A 6 -1.46 30.11 -4.97
C LYS A 6 -2.34 28.85 -5.15
N LYS A 7 -1.71 27.75 -5.59
CA LYS A 7 -2.36 26.46 -5.80
C LYS A 7 -2.02 25.51 -4.67
N ARG A 8 -3.00 24.74 -4.22
CA ARG A 8 -2.81 23.67 -3.24
C ARG A 8 -1.98 22.54 -3.84
N VAL A 9 -1.04 22.02 -3.08
CA VAL A 9 -0.29 20.80 -3.41
C VAL A 9 -1.04 19.60 -2.84
N ILE A 10 -1.36 18.60 -3.66
CA ILE A 10 -1.80 17.29 -3.19
C ILE A 10 -0.65 16.34 -3.48
N PHE A 11 -0.05 15.79 -2.43
CA PHE A 11 1.17 15.01 -2.58
C PHE A 11 0.97 13.57 -2.09
N PRO A 12 1.26 12.57 -2.96
CA PRO A 12 1.26 11.17 -2.57
C PRO A 12 2.51 10.87 -1.74
N SER A 13 2.35 10.86 -0.42
CA SER A 13 3.31 10.28 0.50
C SER A 13 3.16 8.74 0.47
N THR A 14 3.39 8.05 1.57
CA THR A 14 3.30 6.59 1.65
C THR A 14 3.19 6.14 3.10
N SER A 15 2.58 4.97 3.35
CA SER A 15 2.64 4.32 4.66
C SER A 15 4.06 3.87 5.05
N GLU A 16 4.99 3.80 4.09
CA GLU A 16 6.40 3.47 4.34
C GLU A 16 7.12 4.54 5.19
N VAL A 17 6.58 5.77 5.27
CA VAL A 17 7.17 6.83 6.13
C VAL A 17 7.15 6.48 7.61
N TYR A 18 6.23 5.64 8.06
CA TYR A 18 6.19 5.16 9.45
C TYR A 18 7.36 4.21 9.78
N GLY A 19 7.86 3.49 8.78
CA GLY A 19 9.04 2.64 8.89
C GLY A 19 8.90 1.58 9.99
N LEU A 20 9.78 1.66 10.99
CA LEU A 20 9.86 0.76 12.15
C LEU A 20 9.02 1.25 13.35
N ALA A 21 8.08 2.18 13.17
CA ALA A 21 7.17 2.56 14.25
C ALA A 21 6.48 1.32 14.83
N ASN A 22 6.55 1.16 16.14
CA ASN A 22 6.05 -0.01 16.87
C ASN A 22 4.74 0.32 17.57
N GLU A 23 3.76 0.82 16.86
CA GLU A 23 2.45 1.19 17.36
C GLU A 23 1.39 0.23 16.80
N ASN A 24 0.36 -0.05 17.63
CA ASN A 24 -0.76 -0.90 17.21
C ASN A 24 -1.53 -0.27 16.05
N THR A 25 -1.65 1.06 16.05
CA THR A 25 -2.35 1.85 15.03
C THR A 25 -1.55 3.11 14.72
N LEU A 26 -1.32 3.35 13.44
CA LEU A 26 -0.51 4.46 12.95
C LEU A 26 -1.35 5.72 12.76
N LEU A 27 -1.00 6.77 13.49
CA LEU A 27 -1.65 8.08 13.50
C LEU A 27 -0.86 9.06 12.65
N GLU A 28 -1.53 9.90 11.87
CA GLU A 28 -0.89 10.79 10.89
C GLU A 28 0.05 11.83 11.49
N ASP A 29 -0.34 12.39 12.63
CA ASP A 29 0.37 13.53 13.25
C ASP A 29 1.20 13.11 14.47
N GLU A 30 0.94 11.95 15.06
CA GLU A 30 1.49 11.55 16.35
C GLU A 30 2.52 10.42 16.23
N SER A 31 2.25 9.43 15.33
CA SER A 31 3.15 8.30 15.19
C SER A 31 4.54 8.70 14.72
N PRO A 32 5.60 8.16 15.34
CA PRO A 32 6.97 8.45 14.94
C PRO A 32 7.26 7.90 13.53
N LEU A 33 8.16 8.58 12.82
CA LEU A 33 8.65 8.19 11.51
C LEU A 33 10.06 7.62 11.66
N VAL A 34 10.15 6.32 11.93
CA VAL A 34 11.40 5.64 12.31
C VAL A 34 11.97 4.87 11.12
N THR A 35 13.22 5.16 10.75
CA THR A 35 13.94 4.40 9.71
C THR A 35 15.14 3.69 10.32
N GLY A 36 15.59 2.62 9.70
CA GLY A 36 16.76 1.87 10.13
C GLY A 36 18.09 2.46 9.64
N PRO A 37 19.20 1.71 9.82
CA PRO A 37 20.56 2.17 9.48
C PRO A 37 20.71 2.54 8.01
N VAL A 38 21.65 3.47 7.71
CA VAL A 38 21.91 3.98 6.36
C VAL A 38 22.29 2.87 5.37
N GLY A 39 22.96 1.81 5.81
CA GLY A 39 23.32 0.67 4.97
C GLY A 39 22.13 -0.19 4.49
N LYS A 40 20.93 0.04 5.02
CA LYS A 40 19.72 -0.67 4.62
C LYS A 40 18.99 0.07 3.48
N MET A 41 19.15 -0.39 2.27
CA MET A 41 18.62 0.23 1.03
C MET A 41 17.09 0.42 1.04
N ARG A 42 16.38 -0.42 1.77
CA ARG A 42 14.93 -0.30 1.97
C ARG A 42 14.49 1.12 2.38
N TRP A 43 15.29 1.78 3.21
CA TRP A 43 14.90 3.06 3.80
C TRP A 43 15.06 4.26 2.87
N ILE A 44 15.69 4.10 1.70
CA ILE A 44 15.85 5.20 0.71
C ILE A 44 14.49 5.78 0.35
N TYR A 45 13.51 4.93 0.02
CA TYR A 45 12.17 5.36 -0.35
C TYR A 45 11.46 6.07 0.81
N SER A 46 11.49 5.47 2.00
CA SER A 46 10.88 6.06 3.21
C SER A 46 11.50 7.42 3.54
N CYS A 47 12.84 7.52 3.56
CA CYS A 47 13.56 8.77 3.84
C CYS A 47 13.24 9.86 2.81
N SER A 48 13.20 9.52 1.51
CA SER A 48 12.90 10.49 0.47
C SER A 48 11.49 11.05 0.61
N LYS A 49 10.50 10.21 0.93
CA LYS A 49 9.12 10.64 1.16
C LYS A 49 8.97 11.44 2.45
N GLN A 50 9.62 11.03 3.54
CA GLN A 50 9.66 11.80 4.79
C GLN A 50 10.27 13.19 4.58
N MET A 51 11.34 13.29 3.79
CA MET A 51 11.95 14.59 3.47
C MET A 51 10.98 15.49 2.71
N LEU A 52 10.29 14.96 1.70
CA LEU A 52 9.31 15.71 0.92
C LEU A 52 8.10 16.14 1.77
N ASP A 53 7.60 15.26 2.65
CA ASP A 53 6.54 15.61 3.61
C ASP A 53 6.96 16.83 4.45
N ARG A 54 8.19 16.84 4.99
CA ARG A 54 8.73 17.94 5.80
C ARG A 54 8.95 19.22 4.99
N VAL A 55 9.48 19.12 3.78
CA VAL A 55 9.69 20.28 2.89
C VAL A 55 8.35 20.96 2.57
N ILE A 56 7.32 20.17 2.21
CA ILE A 56 6.00 20.71 1.92
C ILE A 56 5.40 21.39 3.15
N THR A 57 5.52 20.75 4.32
CA THR A 57 5.03 21.31 5.59
C THR A 57 5.78 22.60 5.97
N ALA A 58 7.10 22.65 5.79
CA ALA A 58 7.89 23.85 6.03
C ALA A 58 7.46 25.02 5.14
N TYR A 59 7.20 24.76 3.84
CA TYR A 59 6.66 25.79 2.95
C TYR A 59 5.25 26.28 3.37
N ASN A 60 4.44 25.41 3.98
CA ASN A 60 3.17 25.86 4.55
C ASN A 60 3.42 26.82 5.72
N VAL A 61 4.28 26.45 6.67
CA VAL A 61 4.56 27.27 7.87
C VAL A 61 5.19 28.62 7.48
N GLU A 62 6.19 28.61 6.58
CA GLU A 62 6.96 29.80 6.24
C GLU A 62 6.29 30.71 5.21
N LYS A 63 5.56 30.14 4.27
CA LYS A 63 5.04 30.84 3.08
C LYS A 63 3.53 30.69 2.85
N GLY A 64 2.83 29.98 3.75
CA GLY A 64 1.38 29.78 3.62
C GLY A 64 0.98 28.88 2.45
N LEU A 65 1.87 27.97 2.00
CA LEU A 65 1.55 27.00 0.94
C LEU A 65 0.43 26.06 1.40
N GLN A 66 -0.71 26.09 0.74
CA GLN A 66 -1.75 25.10 1.02
C GLN A 66 -1.34 23.73 0.49
N TYR A 67 -1.53 22.69 1.30
CA TYR A 67 -1.19 21.33 0.92
C TYR A 67 -2.19 20.31 1.47
N THR A 68 -2.17 19.12 0.89
CA THR A 68 -2.72 17.90 1.48
C THR A 68 -1.76 16.77 1.20
N LEU A 69 -1.28 16.08 2.23
CA LEU A 69 -0.53 14.84 2.07
C LEU A 69 -1.49 13.66 2.24
N PHE A 70 -1.31 12.62 1.46
CA PHE A 70 -2.02 11.36 1.70
C PHE A 70 -1.04 10.19 1.71
N ARG A 71 -1.28 9.23 2.61
CA ARG A 71 -0.45 8.03 2.83
C ARG A 71 -1.26 6.81 2.44
N PRO A 72 -1.11 6.28 1.22
CA PRO A 72 -1.77 5.05 0.80
C PRO A 72 -1.21 3.85 1.56
N PHE A 73 -2.12 2.93 1.97
CA PHE A 73 -1.80 1.66 2.61
C PHE A 73 -2.12 0.50 1.67
N ASN A 74 -1.08 -0.08 1.08
CA ASN A 74 -1.10 -1.29 0.26
C ASN A 74 -2.32 -1.39 -0.68
N TRP A 75 -2.46 -0.42 -1.56
CA TRP A 75 -3.55 -0.42 -2.53
C TRP A 75 -3.40 -1.58 -3.50
N ILE A 76 -4.52 -2.26 -3.75
CA ILE A 76 -4.65 -3.39 -4.67
C ILE A 76 -5.79 -3.15 -5.65
N GLY A 77 -5.62 -3.66 -6.86
CA GLY A 77 -6.61 -3.54 -7.92
C GLY A 77 -5.95 -3.54 -9.30
N PRO A 78 -6.75 -3.59 -10.36
CA PRO A 78 -6.25 -3.56 -11.72
C PRO A 78 -5.57 -2.23 -12.06
N GLY A 79 -4.63 -2.28 -13.02
CA GLY A 79 -3.94 -1.08 -13.52
C GLY A 79 -2.87 -0.49 -12.61
N LEU A 80 -2.62 -1.07 -11.44
CA LEU A 80 -1.55 -0.64 -10.55
C LEU A 80 -0.18 -1.19 -10.93
N ASP A 81 -0.14 -2.39 -11.49
CA ASP A 81 1.05 -3.06 -12.01
C ASP A 81 0.66 -3.87 -13.25
N THR A 82 1.64 -4.21 -14.08
CA THR A 82 1.48 -5.05 -15.27
C THR A 82 2.03 -6.46 -15.04
N MET A 83 1.65 -7.43 -15.88
CA MET A 83 2.26 -8.76 -15.86
C MET A 83 3.75 -8.73 -16.23
N GLU A 84 4.19 -7.73 -17.03
CA GLU A 84 5.61 -7.54 -17.32
C GLU A 84 6.38 -7.05 -16.08
N ASP A 85 5.77 -6.22 -15.22
CA ASP A 85 6.36 -5.84 -13.94
C ASP A 85 6.50 -7.06 -13.02
N ALA A 86 5.49 -7.94 -12.99
CA ALA A 86 5.55 -9.18 -12.22
C ALA A 86 6.61 -10.16 -12.73
N LYS A 87 6.78 -10.28 -14.04
CA LYS A 87 7.85 -11.07 -14.67
C LYS A 87 9.23 -10.59 -14.23
N GLN A 88 9.40 -9.28 -14.09
CA GLN A 88 10.64 -8.63 -13.65
C GLN A 88 10.76 -8.48 -12.12
N HIS A 89 9.86 -9.09 -11.35
CA HIS A 89 9.81 -9.00 -9.87
C HIS A 89 9.67 -7.56 -9.32
N ARG A 90 8.96 -6.69 -10.05
CA ARG A 90 8.71 -5.30 -9.65
C ARG A 90 7.26 -5.00 -9.29
N ALA A 91 6.38 -5.98 -9.45
CA ALA A 91 4.97 -5.82 -9.12
C ALA A 91 4.69 -5.94 -7.62
N ARG A 92 3.56 -5.38 -7.19
CA ARG A 92 3.03 -5.58 -5.84
C ARG A 92 2.61 -7.03 -5.63
N SER A 93 2.50 -7.43 -4.37
CA SER A 93 2.28 -8.83 -3.98
C SER A 93 1.13 -9.51 -4.71
N ILE A 94 -0.03 -8.85 -4.90
CA ILE A 94 -1.18 -9.46 -5.55
C ILE A 94 -0.90 -9.80 -7.02
N THR A 95 -0.37 -8.85 -7.80
CA THR A 95 -0.05 -9.06 -9.22
C THR A 95 1.11 -10.05 -9.36
N GLN A 96 2.10 -9.99 -8.45
CA GLN A 96 3.19 -10.96 -8.40
C GLN A 96 2.68 -12.37 -8.14
N PHE A 97 1.77 -12.56 -7.19
CA PHE A 97 1.21 -13.88 -6.85
C PHE A 97 0.38 -14.46 -8.00
N ILE A 98 -0.45 -13.64 -8.66
CA ILE A 98 -1.20 -14.07 -9.85
C ILE A 98 -0.22 -14.56 -10.93
N TYR A 99 0.80 -13.77 -11.23
CA TYR A 99 1.83 -14.14 -12.21
C TYR A 99 2.56 -15.44 -11.83
N ASP A 100 2.98 -15.56 -10.56
CA ASP A 100 3.72 -16.69 -10.06
C ASP A 100 2.88 -17.99 -10.12
N ILE A 101 1.58 -17.91 -9.81
CA ILE A 101 0.66 -19.05 -9.95
C ILE A 101 0.55 -19.48 -11.42
N LEU A 102 0.35 -18.52 -12.33
CA LEU A 102 0.12 -18.80 -13.75
C LEU A 102 1.37 -19.34 -14.48
N HIS A 103 2.55 -18.84 -14.12
CA HIS A 103 3.77 -19.10 -14.90
C HIS A 103 4.83 -19.93 -14.19
N ARG A 104 4.79 -20.02 -12.85
CA ARG A 104 5.80 -20.72 -12.04
C ARG A 104 5.23 -21.86 -11.22
N GLY A 105 3.93 -21.87 -10.97
CA GLY A 105 3.25 -22.87 -10.15
C GLY A 105 3.60 -22.80 -8.66
N GLU A 106 4.29 -21.74 -8.21
CA GLU A 106 4.68 -21.56 -6.82
C GLU A 106 4.71 -20.08 -6.40
N ILE A 107 4.33 -19.80 -5.16
CA ILE A 107 4.48 -18.48 -4.53
C ILE A 107 5.58 -18.59 -3.47
N LYS A 108 6.58 -17.73 -3.54
CA LYS A 108 7.66 -17.63 -2.56
C LYS A 108 7.29 -16.67 -1.43
N LEU A 109 7.19 -17.18 -0.21
CA LEU A 109 6.86 -16.44 1.00
C LEU A 109 8.12 -16.19 1.82
N VAL A 110 8.61 -14.96 1.82
CA VAL A 110 9.77 -14.55 2.62
C VAL A 110 9.42 -14.63 4.10
N GLY A 111 10.25 -15.32 4.91
CA GLY A 111 9.99 -15.53 6.33
C GLY A 111 8.64 -16.21 6.61
N GLY A 112 8.15 -17.04 5.66
CA GLY A 112 6.85 -17.69 5.76
C GLY A 112 5.65 -16.77 5.53
N GLY A 113 5.85 -15.49 5.21
CA GLY A 113 4.81 -14.53 4.90
C GLY A 113 4.00 -14.06 6.12
N SER A 114 4.60 -14.03 7.32
CA SER A 114 3.94 -13.67 8.56
C SER A 114 3.68 -12.16 8.71
N GLN A 115 4.43 -11.31 8.00
CA GLN A 115 4.25 -9.86 8.02
C GLN A 115 2.85 -9.46 7.56
N ARG A 116 2.22 -8.55 8.32
CA ARG A 116 0.84 -8.13 8.07
C ARG A 116 0.77 -6.75 7.39
N ARG A 117 -0.25 -6.60 6.53
CA ARG A 117 -0.51 -5.34 5.81
C ARG A 117 -2.00 -5.06 5.76
N SER A 118 -2.36 -3.78 5.86
CA SER A 118 -3.74 -3.33 5.62
C SER A 118 -3.91 -3.08 4.12
N PHE A 119 -4.63 -3.98 3.45
CA PHE A 119 -4.89 -3.89 2.02
C PHE A 119 -6.12 -3.03 1.73
N THR A 120 -6.04 -2.21 0.69
CA THR A 120 -7.11 -1.28 0.33
C THR A 120 -7.45 -1.43 -1.14
N TRP A 121 -8.74 -1.58 -1.47
CA TRP A 121 -9.19 -1.58 -2.85
C TRP A 121 -8.92 -0.23 -3.51
N ILE A 122 -8.44 -0.25 -4.76
CA ILE A 122 -8.11 0.98 -5.50
C ILE A 122 -9.31 1.90 -5.66
N GLY A 123 -10.53 1.35 -5.83
CA GLY A 123 -11.77 2.14 -5.90
C GLY A 123 -12.02 2.92 -4.61
N ASP A 124 -11.95 2.25 -3.44
CA ASP A 124 -12.03 2.94 -2.15
C ASP A 124 -10.97 4.05 -2.02
N GLY A 125 -9.73 3.75 -2.48
CA GLY A 125 -8.64 4.73 -2.48
C GLY A 125 -8.92 5.95 -3.36
N THR A 126 -9.45 5.75 -4.56
CA THR A 126 -9.81 6.84 -5.49
C THR A 126 -10.97 7.67 -4.96
N ASP A 127 -11.95 7.07 -4.30
CA ASP A 127 -13.04 7.79 -3.63
C ASP A 127 -12.52 8.73 -2.54
N ALA A 128 -11.56 8.27 -1.72
CA ALA A 128 -10.88 9.12 -0.74
C ALA A 128 -10.17 10.30 -1.42
N LEU A 129 -9.45 10.05 -2.53
CA LEU A 129 -8.79 11.11 -3.29
C LEU A 129 -9.78 12.12 -3.87
N MET A 130 -10.95 11.68 -4.33
CA MET A 130 -12.00 12.59 -4.81
C MET A 130 -12.53 13.52 -3.72
N LEU A 131 -12.66 13.04 -2.47
CA LEU A 131 -13.03 13.89 -1.33
C LEU A 131 -11.93 14.92 -1.02
N ILE A 132 -10.67 14.50 -1.02
CA ILE A 132 -9.51 15.39 -0.85
C ILE A 132 -9.47 16.45 -1.97
N LEU A 133 -9.73 16.05 -3.22
CA LEU A 133 -9.76 16.97 -4.37
C LEU A 133 -10.91 17.99 -4.24
N LYS A 134 -12.11 17.53 -3.93
CA LYS A 134 -13.29 18.40 -3.72
C LYS A 134 -13.08 19.39 -2.58
N ASN A 135 -12.36 19.00 -1.53
CA ASN A 135 -11.95 19.85 -0.41
C ASN A 135 -13.08 20.75 0.10
N HIS A 136 -14.22 20.17 0.41
CA HIS A 136 -15.38 20.93 0.85
C HIS A 136 -15.03 21.83 2.05
N LYS A 137 -15.29 23.15 1.94
CA LYS A 137 -14.99 24.17 2.97
C LYS A 137 -13.52 24.14 3.48
N GLY A 138 -12.55 23.69 2.67
CA GLY A 138 -11.15 23.67 3.08
C GLY A 138 -10.80 22.58 4.11
N GLN A 139 -11.64 21.55 4.27
CA GLN A 139 -11.47 20.51 5.30
C GLN A 139 -10.20 19.66 5.12
N ALA A 140 -9.63 19.62 3.90
CA ALA A 140 -8.39 18.90 3.62
C ALA A 140 -7.15 19.82 3.57
N ASP A 141 -7.31 21.13 3.81
CA ASP A 141 -6.18 22.06 3.75
C ASP A 141 -5.21 21.85 4.90
N SER A 142 -3.92 21.81 4.56
CA SER A 142 -2.80 21.65 5.50
C SER A 142 -2.93 20.41 6.40
N LYS A 143 -3.43 19.31 5.82
CA LYS A 143 -3.63 18.05 6.53
C LYS A 143 -2.93 16.87 5.88
N ILE A 144 -2.70 15.85 6.71
CA ILE A 144 -2.20 14.54 6.31
C ILE A 144 -3.33 13.53 6.54
N PHE A 145 -3.54 12.61 5.58
CA PHE A 145 -4.55 11.56 5.67
C PHE A 145 -3.95 10.19 5.39
N ASN A 146 -4.16 9.23 6.29
CA ASN A 146 -3.99 7.83 5.97
C ASN A 146 -5.19 7.37 5.12
N ILE A 147 -4.89 6.68 4.00
CA ILE A 147 -5.92 6.07 3.16
C ILE A 147 -5.66 4.57 3.12
N GLY A 148 -6.39 3.85 3.97
CA GLY A 148 -6.21 2.43 4.18
C GLY A 148 -7.47 1.77 4.74
N ASN A 149 -7.57 0.44 4.63
CA ASN A 149 -8.65 -0.32 5.27
C ASN A 149 -8.09 -1.10 6.47
N PRO A 150 -8.29 -0.62 7.72
CA PRO A 150 -7.80 -1.31 8.92
C PRO A 150 -8.44 -2.70 9.12
N ASN A 151 -9.64 -2.93 8.56
CA ASN A 151 -10.34 -4.21 8.65
C ASN A 151 -9.73 -5.27 7.71
N ASN A 152 -9.01 -4.85 6.67
CA ASN A 152 -8.31 -5.74 5.74
C ASN A 152 -6.84 -5.94 6.15
N ASN A 153 -6.57 -6.13 7.44
CA ASN A 153 -5.23 -6.43 7.94
C ASN A 153 -4.96 -7.94 7.87
N TYR A 154 -4.23 -8.35 6.85
CA TYR A 154 -3.90 -9.74 6.58
C TYR A 154 -2.39 -9.94 6.45
N SER A 155 -1.91 -11.15 6.77
CA SER A 155 -0.54 -11.54 6.47
C SER A 155 -0.35 -11.75 4.96
N ILE A 156 0.89 -11.72 4.52
CA ILE A 156 1.24 -12.00 3.11
C ILE A 156 0.87 -13.45 2.76
N ARG A 157 0.96 -14.38 3.72
CA ARG A 157 0.50 -15.77 3.55
C ARG A 157 -1.02 -15.84 3.34
N GLU A 158 -1.80 -15.19 4.20
CA GLU A 158 -3.27 -15.14 4.07
C GLU A 158 -3.68 -14.52 2.72
N LEU A 159 -2.99 -13.46 2.27
CA LEU A 159 -3.22 -12.91 0.92
C LEU A 159 -2.97 -13.97 -0.17
N ALA A 160 -1.86 -14.69 -0.11
CA ALA A 160 -1.54 -15.73 -1.09
C ALA A 160 -2.60 -16.85 -1.11
N GLU A 161 -3.06 -17.28 0.06
CA GLU A 161 -4.13 -18.28 0.20
C GLU A 161 -5.46 -17.78 -0.36
N ILE A 162 -5.82 -16.52 -0.14
CA ILE A 162 -7.01 -15.88 -0.72
C ILE A 162 -6.90 -15.82 -2.24
N VAL A 163 -5.74 -15.40 -2.79
CA VAL A 163 -5.52 -15.35 -4.25
C VAL A 163 -5.68 -16.73 -4.87
N ILE A 164 -5.04 -17.76 -4.31
CA ILE A 164 -5.18 -19.15 -4.78
C ILE A 164 -6.66 -19.60 -4.70
N GLY A 165 -7.32 -19.28 -3.59
CA GLY A 165 -8.73 -19.66 -3.39
C GLY A 165 -9.67 -19.01 -4.41
N GLU A 166 -9.50 -17.72 -4.67
CA GLU A 166 -10.34 -17.01 -5.64
C GLU A 166 -10.03 -17.44 -7.09
N MET A 167 -8.77 -17.66 -7.45
CA MET A 167 -8.40 -18.13 -8.80
C MET A 167 -9.03 -19.48 -9.17
N LYS A 168 -9.31 -20.35 -8.20
CA LYS A 168 -10.05 -21.63 -8.44
C LYS A 168 -11.48 -21.43 -8.95
N ASN A 169 -12.07 -20.26 -8.70
CA ASN A 169 -13.41 -19.92 -9.16
C ASN A 169 -13.44 -19.50 -10.65
N PHE A 170 -12.27 -19.22 -11.25
CA PHE A 170 -12.14 -18.82 -12.65
C PHE A 170 -11.69 -20.01 -13.50
N PRO A 171 -12.47 -20.44 -14.51
CA PRO A 171 -12.13 -21.62 -15.33
C PRO A 171 -10.70 -21.57 -15.91
N ASN A 172 -10.28 -20.41 -16.41
CA ASN A 172 -8.98 -20.21 -17.04
C ASN A 172 -7.79 -20.27 -16.06
N PHE A 173 -8.04 -20.07 -14.77
CA PHE A 173 -6.98 -20.03 -13.74
C PHE A 173 -7.01 -21.26 -12.82
N ARG A 174 -8.10 -22.03 -12.83
CA ARG A 174 -8.35 -23.12 -11.89
C ARG A 174 -7.24 -24.14 -11.85
N GLU A 175 -6.84 -24.65 -13.00
CA GLU A 175 -5.81 -25.70 -13.08
C GLU A 175 -4.47 -25.25 -12.48
N CYS A 176 -4.05 -24.00 -12.77
CA CYS A 176 -2.83 -23.44 -12.21
C CYS A 176 -2.95 -23.24 -10.69
N ALA A 177 -4.10 -22.75 -10.23
CA ALA A 177 -4.35 -22.50 -8.82
C ALA A 177 -4.43 -23.79 -7.98
N GLU A 178 -4.95 -24.90 -8.55
CA GLU A 178 -4.99 -26.20 -7.88
C GLU A 178 -3.60 -26.84 -7.69
N LYS A 179 -2.68 -26.54 -8.60
CA LYS A 179 -1.30 -27.03 -8.58
C LYS A 179 -0.34 -26.12 -7.81
N ALA A 180 -0.75 -24.89 -7.52
CA ALA A 180 0.10 -23.88 -6.91
C ALA A 180 0.57 -24.28 -5.51
N LYS A 181 1.85 -24.00 -5.22
CA LYS A 181 2.50 -24.31 -3.94
C LYS A 181 2.94 -23.02 -3.24
N LEU A 182 2.86 -23.01 -1.91
CA LEU A 182 3.44 -21.96 -1.08
C LEU A 182 4.81 -22.43 -0.57
N ILE A 183 5.87 -21.75 -0.97
CA ILE A 183 7.26 -22.07 -0.63
C ILE A 183 7.78 -21.03 0.35
N THR A 184 8.18 -21.47 1.54
CA THR A 184 8.85 -20.58 2.50
C THR A 184 10.33 -20.44 2.12
N ILE A 185 10.79 -19.19 1.98
CA ILE A 185 12.19 -18.86 1.76
C ILE A 185 12.70 -17.96 2.87
N SER A 186 14.00 -18.09 3.19
CA SER A 186 14.59 -17.21 4.19
C SER A 186 14.78 -15.81 3.64
N PRO A 187 14.68 -14.75 4.47
CA PRO A 187 14.92 -13.36 4.04
C PRO A 187 16.30 -13.19 3.40
N GLU A 188 17.33 -13.84 3.92
CA GLU A 188 18.71 -13.76 3.44
C GLU A 188 18.85 -14.29 2.00
N ASN A 189 18.06 -15.31 1.64
CA ASN A 189 18.08 -15.90 0.29
C ASN A 189 17.27 -15.10 -0.74
N TYR A 190 16.41 -14.19 -0.30
CA TYR A 190 15.55 -13.41 -1.21
C TYR A 190 16.02 -11.96 -1.33
N TYR A 191 16.32 -11.36 -0.19
CA TYR A 191 16.86 -10.02 -0.11
C TYR A 191 18.32 -10.10 0.30
N SER A 192 19.16 -9.22 -0.19
CA SER A 192 20.51 -9.05 0.37
C SER A 192 20.40 -8.66 1.86
N ASP A 193 21.49 -8.74 2.62
CA ASP A 193 21.59 -8.31 4.05
C ASP A 193 21.06 -6.89 4.34
N SER A 194 20.71 -6.16 3.28
CA SER A 194 20.21 -4.79 3.35
C SER A 194 18.69 -4.66 3.56
N TYR A 195 17.96 -5.75 3.72
CA TYR A 195 16.49 -5.71 3.88
C TYR A 195 16.07 -5.82 5.35
N ASP A 196 15.21 -4.89 5.77
CA ASP A 196 14.44 -4.94 7.01
C ASP A 196 12.95 -4.94 6.67
N ASP A 197 12.12 -5.67 7.40
CA ASP A 197 10.68 -5.61 7.22
C ASP A 197 9.96 -5.16 8.49
N THR A 198 8.82 -4.53 8.30
CA THR A 198 7.92 -4.13 9.38
C THR A 198 6.85 -5.20 9.56
N MET A 199 6.66 -5.67 10.79
CA MET A 199 5.76 -6.80 11.06
C MET A 199 4.28 -6.44 10.89
N ASN A 200 3.88 -5.24 11.28
CA ASN A 200 2.48 -4.82 11.21
C ASN A 200 2.35 -3.34 10.86
N ARG A 201 1.32 -2.98 10.07
CA ARG A 201 0.97 -1.59 9.75
C ARG A 201 -0.54 -1.45 9.62
N ILE A 202 -1.17 -0.92 10.66
CA ILE A 202 -2.61 -0.64 10.67
C ILE A 202 -2.79 0.87 10.70
N PRO A 203 -3.49 1.49 9.71
CA PRO A 203 -3.77 2.92 9.74
C PRO A 203 -4.88 3.26 10.74
N SER A 204 -4.76 4.38 11.47
CA SER A 204 -5.95 5.14 11.85
C SER A 204 -6.49 5.80 10.58
N ILE A 205 -7.81 5.81 10.44
CA ILE A 205 -8.52 6.47 9.34
C ILE A 205 -9.54 7.49 9.87
N ASP A 206 -9.44 7.89 11.12
CA ASP A 206 -10.43 8.77 11.75
C ASP A 206 -10.45 10.16 11.11
N LYS A 207 -9.28 10.64 10.67
CA LYS A 207 -9.19 11.91 9.95
C LYS A 207 -9.88 11.89 8.61
N ILE A 208 -9.66 10.86 7.79
CA ILE A 208 -10.31 10.76 6.48
C ILE A 208 -11.80 10.43 6.62
N LYS A 209 -12.21 9.69 7.66
CA LYS A 209 -13.62 9.47 8.01
C LYS A 209 -14.35 10.78 8.28
N SER A 210 -13.69 11.76 8.87
CA SER A 210 -14.29 13.09 9.10
C SER A 210 -14.68 13.84 7.81
N LEU A 211 -14.11 13.43 6.66
CA LEU A 211 -14.52 13.91 5.33
C LEU A 211 -15.68 13.12 4.72
N GLY A 212 -16.21 12.12 5.43
CA GLY A 212 -17.29 11.25 4.97
C GLY A 212 -16.82 9.97 4.24
N TRP A 213 -15.51 9.66 4.24
CA TRP A 213 -15.01 8.43 3.63
C TRP A 213 -15.00 7.25 4.61
N ASN A 214 -15.32 6.08 4.08
CA ASN A 214 -15.14 4.81 4.79
C ASN A 214 -14.90 3.70 3.76
N PRO A 215 -13.85 2.86 3.91
CA PRO A 215 -13.58 1.76 2.97
C PRO A 215 -14.69 0.71 3.03
N GLN A 216 -15.12 0.20 1.88
CA GLN A 216 -16.27 -0.70 1.77
C GLN A 216 -15.89 -2.11 1.33
N VAL A 217 -14.78 -2.25 0.60
CA VAL A 217 -14.47 -3.50 -0.10
C VAL A 217 -13.61 -4.42 0.77
N SER A 218 -14.06 -5.67 0.93
CA SER A 218 -13.28 -6.71 1.61
C SER A 218 -12.05 -7.10 0.80
N LEU A 219 -11.01 -7.67 1.46
CA LEU A 219 -9.83 -8.17 0.74
C LEU A 219 -10.20 -9.23 -0.30
N ARG A 220 -11.11 -10.14 0.04
CA ARG A 220 -11.57 -11.20 -0.87
C ARG A 220 -12.24 -10.63 -2.12
N ASP A 221 -13.14 -9.65 -1.96
CA ASP A 221 -13.80 -8.99 -3.08
C ASP A 221 -12.81 -8.20 -3.94
N ALA A 222 -11.85 -7.51 -3.31
CA ALA A 222 -10.79 -6.79 -4.03
C ALA A 222 -9.91 -7.73 -4.87
N VAL A 223 -9.57 -8.91 -4.33
CA VAL A 223 -8.85 -9.96 -5.08
C VAL A 223 -9.69 -10.46 -6.24
N ARG A 224 -10.97 -10.79 -6.02
CA ARG A 224 -11.87 -11.25 -7.08
C ARG A 224 -11.99 -10.22 -8.22
N MET A 225 -12.29 -8.97 -7.91
CA MET A 225 -12.38 -7.89 -8.91
C MET A 225 -11.06 -7.66 -9.65
N THR A 226 -9.93 -7.86 -8.98
CA THR A 226 -8.61 -7.81 -9.63
C THR A 226 -8.47 -8.95 -10.65
N LEU A 227 -8.87 -10.17 -10.29
CA LEU A 227 -8.82 -11.34 -11.18
C LEU A 227 -9.76 -11.19 -12.38
N GLU A 228 -10.97 -10.63 -12.19
CA GLU A 228 -11.92 -10.34 -13.26
C GLU A 228 -11.28 -9.46 -14.34
N ALA A 229 -10.53 -8.42 -13.94
CA ALA A 229 -9.85 -7.54 -14.88
C ALA A 229 -8.66 -8.18 -15.62
N TYR A 230 -8.10 -9.27 -15.12
CA TYR A 230 -7.06 -10.05 -15.81
C TYR A 230 -7.62 -11.22 -16.63
N HIS A 231 -8.93 -11.48 -16.49
CA HIS A 231 -9.62 -12.55 -17.21
C HIS A 231 -10.10 -12.09 -18.60
N GLU A 232 -10.31 -10.79 -18.78
CA GLU A 232 -10.69 -10.18 -20.05
C GLU A 232 -9.49 -10.13 -21.02
#